data_1012225323f0b6c3a792bf5787edb1cc
#
_entry.id   1012225323f0b6c3a792bf5787edb1cc
#
_cell.length_a   1.000
_cell.length_b   1.000
_cell.length_c   1.000
_cell.angle_alpha   90.00
_cell.angle_beta   90.00
_cell.angle_gamma   90.00
#
_symmetry.space_group_name_H-M   'P 1'
#
loop_
_entity.id
_entity.type
_entity.pdbx_description
1 polymer ?
#
loop_
_entity_poly.entity_id
_entity_poly.type
_entity_poly.pdbx_seq_one_letter_code
_entity_poly.pdbx_strand_id
1 'polypeptide(L)' 'MLENPIKGDGTLAALKRLDVLLEYAVQHGEFEEAERIRKQLSDLADKVC' A
#
# COMPACT_ATOMS: atom_id res chain seq x y z
N MET A 1 16.45 17.98 11.46
CA MET A 1 16.10 17.77 11.05
C MET A 1 15.30 17.32 10.50
N LEU A 2 15.01 17.21 10.43
CA LEU A 2 14.38 16.93 9.86
C LEU A 2 13.43 16.51 9.72
N GLU A 3 13.08 16.30 9.67
CA GLU A 3 12.40 16.02 9.55
C GLU A 3 11.43 15.81 9.17
N ASN A 4 10.94 15.43 8.99
CA ASN A 4 10.03 15.21 8.56
C ASN A 4 8.87 15.32 8.69
N PRO A 5 8.64 15.24 9.05
CA PRO A 5 7.41 15.74 9.31
C PRO A 5 6.37 15.65 8.34
N ILE A 6 6.51 15.18 7.54
CA ILE A 6 5.52 15.13 6.57
C ILE A 6 4.52 14.08 6.81
N LYS A 7 3.34 14.43 7.02
CA LYS A 7 2.33 13.51 7.27
C LYS A 7 1.96 12.76 6.06
N GLY A 8 1.93 13.33 4.93
CA GLY A 8 1.59 12.66 3.70
C GLY A 8 2.50 11.50 3.40
N ASP A 9 3.71 11.59 3.88
CA ASP A 9 4.67 10.54 3.64
C ASP A 9 4.20 9.19 4.15
N GLY A 10 3.53 9.17 5.24
CA GLY A 10 3.04 7.93 5.79
C GLY A 10 2.12 7.20 4.82
N THR A 11 1.27 7.95 4.14
CA THR A 11 0.35 7.35 3.20
C THR A 11 1.10 6.80 1.99
N LEU A 12 2.05 7.54 1.49
CA LEU A 12 2.81 7.08 0.33
C LEU A 12 3.60 5.83 0.67
N ALA A 13 4.19 5.81 1.85
CA ALA A 13 4.95 4.64 2.27
C ALA A 13 4.03 3.44 2.39
N ALA A 14 2.82 3.64 2.90
CA ALA A 14 1.88 2.56 3.04
C ALA A 14 1.45 2.03 1.68
N LEU A 15 1.23 2.92 0.74
CA LEU A 15 0.85 2.52 -0.60
C LEU A 15 1.94 1.69 -1.24
N LYS A 16 3.17 2.14 -1.10
CA LYS A 16 4.28 1.43 -1.69
C LYS A 16 4.44 0.06 -1.06
N ARG A 17 4.29 0.00 0.26
CA ARG A 17 4.42 -1.26 0.96
C ARG A 17 3.35 -2.25 0.51
N LEU A 18 2.13 -1.77 0.38
CA LEU A 18 1.04 -2.63 -0.06
C LEU A 18 1.28 -3.12 -1.48
N ASP A 19 1.83 -2.25 -2.30
CA ASP A 19 2.14 -2.63 -3.67
C ASP A 19 3.13 -3.79 -3.71
N VAL A 20 4.14 -3.71 -2.89
CA VAL A 20 5.14 -4.77 -2.82
C VAL A 20 4.52 -6.05 -2.31
N LEU A 21 3.68 -5.94 -1.29
CA LEU A 21 3.00 -7.11 -0.75
C LEU A 21 2.08 -7.73 -1.77
N LEU A 22 1.43 -6.91 -2.57
CA LEU A 22 0.54 -7.40 -3.60
C LEU A 22 1.33 -8.23 -4.61
N GLU A 23 2.45 -7.72 -5.04
CA GLU A 23 3.28 -8.42 -5.97
C GLU A 23 3.74 -9.75 -5.39
N TYR A 24 4.13 -9.71 -4.14
CA TYR A 24 4.58 -10.91 -3.46
C TYR A 24 3.47 -11.96 -3.42
N ALA A 25 2.27 -11.54 -3.07
CA ALA A 25 1.14 -12.46 -2.97
C ALA A 25 0.83 -13.08 -4.33
N VAL A 26 0.87 -12.28 -5.37
CA VAL A 26 0.57 -12.77 -6.70
C VAL A 26 1.62 -13.79 -7.13
N GLN A 27 2.87 -13.49 -6.88
CA GLN A 27 3.95 -14.38 -7.26
C GLN A 27 3.86 -15.71 -6.54
N HIS A 28 3.36 -15.69 -5.33
CA HIS A 28 3.25 -16.90 -4.54
C HIS A 28 1.90 -17.58 -4.69
N GLY A 29 1.07 -17.08 -5.58
CA GLY A 29 -0.20 -17.71 -5.84
C GLY A 29 -1.24 -17.50 -4.76
N GLU A 30 -1.02 -16.52 -3.89
CA GLU A 30 -1.96 -16.22 -2.83
C GLU A 30 -2.94 -15.17 -3.33
N PHE A 31 -3.88 -15.61 -4.13
CA PHE A 31 -4.78 -14.68 -4.78
C PHE A 31 -5.76 -14.02 -3.80
N GLU A 32 -6.17 -14.74 -2.78
CA GLU A 32 -7.06 -14.16 -1.80
C GLU A 32 -6.40 -13.01 -1.08
N GLU A 33 -5.16 -13.22 -0.71
CA GLU A 33 -4.39 -12.18 -0.04
C GLU A 33 -4.19 -11.01 -0.99
N ALA A 34 -3.91 -11.30 -2.23
CA ALA A 34 -3.69 -10.25 -3.22
C ALA A 34 -4.94 -9.39 -3.37
N GLU A 35 -6.09 -10.00 -3.35
CA GLU A 35 -7.33 -9.26 -3.47
C GLU A 35 -7.53 -8.33 -2.29
N ARG A 36 -7.21 -8.81 -1.11
CA ARG A 36 -7.32 -7.99 0.08
C ARG A 36 -6.41 -6.77 -0.01
N ILE A 37 -5.18 -7.02 -0.43
CA ILE A 37 -4.21 -5.94 -0.55
C ILE A 37 -4.66 -4.93 -1.60
N ARG A 38 -5.20 -5.42 -2.70
CA ARG A 38 -5.69 -4.52 -3.74
C ARG A 38 -6.80 -3.63 -3.21
N LYS A 39 -7.67 -4.20 -2.40
CA LYS A 39 -8.75 -3.44 -1.83
C LYS A 39 -8.21 -2.34 -0.92
N GLN A 40 -7.21 -2.69 -0.13
CA GLN A 40 -6.60 -1.70 0.75
C GLN A 40 -5.92 -0.61 -0.04
N LEU A 41 -5.28 -0.97 -1.13
CA LEU A 41 -4.65 0.02 -1.97
C LEU A 41 -5.66 1.00 -2.52
N SER A 42 -6.76 0.47 -3.02
CA SER A 42 -7.81 1.32 -3.57
C SER A 42 -8.37 2.24 -2.50
N ASP A 43 -8.53 1.70 -1.30
CA ASP A 43 -9.06 2.49 -0.20
C ASP A 43 -8.14 3.65 0.14
N LEU A 44 -6.85 3.36 0.22
CA LEU A 44 -5.89 4.39 0.54
C LEU A 44 -5.79 5.43 -0.56
N ALA A 45 -5.81 4.98 -1.79
CA ALA A 45 -5.74 5.91 -2.90
C ALA A 45 -6.95 6.84 -2.89
N ASP A 46 -8.10 6.30 -2.52
CA ASP A 46 -9.29 7.11 -2.44
C ASP A 46 -9.14 8.18 -1.37
N LYS A 47 -8.53 7.83 -0.26
CA LYS A 47 -8.35 8.78 0.81
C LYS A 47 -7.37 9.87 0.45
N VAL A 48 -6.37 9.52 -0.32
CA VAL A 48 -5.36 10.49 -0.71
C VAL A 48 -5.96 11.56 -1.60
N CYS A 49 -6.86 11.17 -2.47
CA CYS A 49 -7.53 12.14 -3.32
C CYS A 49 -8.50 12.92 -2.53
#